data_6ee30449431a57fe4b38a56059e1ddcd
#
_entry.id   6ee30449431a57fe4b38a56059e1ddcd
#
_cell.length_a   1.000
_cell.length_b   1.000
_cell.length_c   1.000
_cell.angle_alpha   90.00
_cell.angle_beta   90.00
_cell.angle_gamma   90.00
#
_symmetry.space_group_name_H-M   'P 1'
#
loop_
_entity.id
_entity.type
_entity.pdbx_description
1 polymer ?
#
loop_
_entity_poly.entity_id
_entity_poly.type
_entity_poly.pdbx_seq_one_letter_code
_entity_poly.pdbx_strand_id
1 'polypeptide(L)'
;MIAGLRCLSRCLWTLILFTGHLQASTTRTYYLAAEDVLWDYAPSYPVNPMHGKAFSEDEQIFVEGNKKDRIGHQYYKARYVEYTDASFTRIKPRGLEWEHLGLLGPVIRAEVGDTLKVTLKNKTRDMPVSLHPHGLFYLKNSEGTHYEDGTSGKDKADDAIAPGESHTYTWQVPERSGPGPRDTDSIVWLYHSHVDEVRDTNAGLIGPILISRKGQLARNGKPRGVDKEFVVLFSVFDENESHYLEKNINAFAPEALSQQQDDEFRESNLMHTMNGYVYHNLKGLTMTVGERVRWYQLALGTEVDLHTPHWHGNTLEESGRRVDVLNLLPGTHVTVDMQPDNPGQWMYHCHVNDHIRAGMMANYTVLPQKSR
;
A
#
# COMPACT_ATOMS: atom_id res chain seq x y z
N MET A 1 -67.15 17.16 -56.81
CA MET A 1 -66.94 15.78 -56.35
C MET A 1 -65.46 15.50 -56.45
N ILE A 2 -64.75 15.65 -55.34
CA ILE A 2 -63.34 15.25 -55.26
C ILE A 2 -63.17 14.58 -53.91
N ALA A 3 -62.86 13.28 -53.94
CA ALA A 3 -62.68 12.45 -52.78
C ALA A 3 -61.26 12.65 -52.15
N GLY A 4 -61.19 12.96 -50.87
CA GLY A 4 -59.95 13.10 -50.14
C GLY A 4 -59.49 11.76 -49.60
N LEU A 5 -58.30 11.29 -50.01
CA LEU A 5 -57.56 10.17 -49.39
C LEU A 5 -56.89 10.62 -48.09
N ARG A 6 -57.30 10.04 -46.99
CA ARG A 6 -56.55 10.14 -45.69
C ARG A 6 -55.50 9.05 -45.60
N CYS A 7 -54.23 9.47 -45.64
CA CYS A 7 -53.10 8.61 -45.40
C CYS A 7 -52.88 8.48 -43.86
N LEU A 8 -53.11 7.29 -43.28
CA LEU A 8 -52.80 6.95 -41.89
C LEU A 8 -51.35 6.47 -41.80
N SER A 9 -50.46 7.35 -41.37
CA SER A 9 -49.09 6.98 -41.01
C SER A 9 -49.08 6.27 -39.64
N ARG A 10 -48.80 4.96 -39.64
CA ARG A 10 -48.54 4.20 -38.42
C ARG A 10 -47.09 4.40 -38.02
N CYS A 11 -46.83 5.23 -36.98
CA CYS A 11 -45.55 5.29 -36.30
C CYS A 11 -45.40 4.02 -35.45
N LEU A 12 -44.53 3.10 -35.88
CA LEU A 12 -44.03 2.02 -35.05
C LEU A 12 -42.99 2.59 -34.08
N TRP A 13 -43.33 2.70 -32.81
CA TRP A 13 -42.37 2.96 -31.74
C TRP A 13 -41.68 1.63 -31.39
N THR A 14 -40.44 1.48 -31.83
CA THR A 14 -39.57 0.35 -31.39
C THR A 14 -39.08 0.65 -29.97
N LEU A 15 -39.67 -0.03 -29.00
CA LEU A 15 -39.21 0.02 -27.61
C LEU A 15 -37.88 -0.75 -27.53
N ILE A 16 -36.76 -0.02 -27.53
CA ILE A 16 -35.43 -0.61 -27.22
C ILE A 16 -35.39 -0.84 -25.71
N LEU A 17 -35.67 -2.06 -25.29
CA LEU A 17 -35.40 -2.50 -23.92
C LEU A 17 -33.89 -2.57 -23.73
N PHE A 18 -33.32 -1.54 -23.12
CA PHE A 18 -31.99 -1.63 -22.52
C PHE A 18 -32.08 -2.60 -21.33
N THR A 19 -31.77 -3.86 -21.56
CA THR A 19 -31.47 -4.80 -20.46
C THR A 19 -30.12 -4.42 -19.90
N GLY A 20 -30.08 -3.40 -19.04
CA GLY A 20 -28.93 -3.15 -18.19
C GLY A 20 -28.76 -4.37 -17.32
N HIS A 21 -27.71 -5.15 -17.55
CA HIS A 21 -27.29 -6.19 -16.62
C HIS A 21 -26.93 -5.47 -15.32
N LEU A 22 -27.84 -5.47 -14.36
CA LEU A 22 -27.54 -5.15 -12.98
C LEU A 22 -26.55 -6.22 -12.49
N GLN A 23 -25.26 -5.91 -12.61
CA GLN A 23 -24.23 -6.76 -12.01
C GLN A 23 -24.48 -6.72 -10.51
N ALA A 24 -24.82 -7.87 -9.93
CA ALA A 24 -25.09 -8.01 -8.50
C ALA A 24 -23.86 -7.56 -7.70
N SER A 25 -24.09 -6.89 -6.57
CA SER A 25 -23.01 -6.56 -5.62
C SER A 25 -22.35 -7.86 -5.17
N THR A 26 -21.01 -7.87 -5.16
CA THR A 26 -20.23 -9.04 -4.72
C THR A 26 -19.72 -8.80 -3.31
N THR A 27 -19.83 -9.80 -2.45
CA THR A 27 -19.12 -9.80 -1.17
C THR A 27 -17.76 -10.45 -1.36
N ARG A 28 -16.71 -9.68 -1.06
CA ARG A 28 -15.31 -10.16 -1.06
C ARG A 28 -14.84 -10.35 0.35
N THR A 29 -14.30 -11.53 0.64
CA THR A 29 -13.87 -11.90 2.00
C THR A 29 -12.36 -12.04 2.05
N TYR A 30 -11.77 -11.45 3.10
CA TYR A 30 -10.35 -11.51 3.41
C TYR A 30 -10.14 -11.95 4.85
N TYR A 31 -9.07 -12.70 5.09
CA TYR A 31 -8.65 -13.14 6.41
C TYR A 31 -7.24 -12.64 6.63
N LEU A 32 -7.08 -11.59 7.44
CA LEU A 32 -5.81 -10.95 7.75
C LEU A 32 -5.40 -11.26 9.18
N ALA A 33 -4.12 -11.50 9.40
CA ALA A 33 -3.56 -11.52 10.75
C ALA A 33 -2.50 -10.43 10.88
N ALA A 34 -2.46 -9.74 12.03
CA ALA A 34 -1.30 -8.96 12.44
C ALA A 34 -0.32 -9.89 13.12
N GLU A 35 0.93 -9.93 12.67
CA GLU A 35 1.96 -10.87 13.15
C GLU A 35 3.28 -10.16 13.40
N ASP A 36 3.99 -10.57 14.46
CA ASP A 36 5.37 -10.18 14.70
C ASP A 36 6.26 -10.72 13.57
N VAL A 37 7.22 -9.92 13.14
CA VAL A 37 8.23 -10.28 12.13
C VAL A 37 9.59 -9.69 12.51
N LEU A 38 10.66 -10.39 12.17
CA LEU A 38 11.97 -9.76 12.06
C LEU A 38 12.11 -9.27 10.63
N TRP A 39 12.08 -7.95 10.46
CA TRP A 39 12.17 -7.29 9.16
C TRP A 39 13.61 -6.87 8.87
N ASP A 40 14.04 -7.02 7.63
CA ASP A 40 15.33 -6.59 7.14
C ASP A 40 15.16 -5.51 6.08
N TYR A 41 15.53 -4.28 6.41
CA TYR A 41 15.43 -3.12 5.52
C TYR A 41 16.45 -3.15 4.37
N ALA A 42 17.60 -3.81 4.60
CA ALA A 42 18.69 -3.91 3.64
C ALA A 42 19.23 -5.34 3.52
N PRO A 43 18.45 -6.31 2.98
CA PRO A 43 18.87 -7.72 2.91
C PRO A 43 20.15 -7.95 2.09
N SER A 44 20.62 -6.97 1.34
CA SER A 44 21.90 -7.04 0.61
C SER A 44 23.10 -6.71 1.47
N TYR A 45 22.92 -6.22 2.71
CA TYR A 45 24.03 -5.87 3.57
C TYR A 45 25.06 -7.02 3.69
N PRO A 46 26.38 -6.78 3.60
CA PRO A 46 27.06 -5.49 3.65
C PRO A 46 27.33 -4.83 2.28
N VAL A 47 26.67 -5.27 1.20
CA VAL A 47 26.91 -4.76 -0.16
C VAL A 47 25.72 -3.90 -0.60
N ASN A 48 26.00 -2.65 -0.99
CA ASN A 48 25.00 -1.77 -1.58
C ASN A 48 24.72 -2.19 -3.04
N PRO A 49 23.48 -2.61 -3.40
CA PRO A 49 23.16 -3.12 -4.74
C PRO A 49 23.32 -2.06 -5.84
N MET A 50 23.33 -0.77 -5.51
CA MET A 50 23.48 0.31 -6.48
C MET A 50 24.81 0.23 -7.24
N HIS A 51 25.88 -0.12 -6.54
CA HIS A 51 27.22 -0.12 -7.14
C HIS A 51 28.06 -1.37 -6.86
N GLY A 52 27.48 -2.37 -6.15
CA GLY A 52 28.16 -3.65 -5.85
C GLY A 52 29.36 -3.53 -4.91
N LYS A 53 29.44 -2.46 -4.11
CA LYS A 53 30.50 -2.21 -3.11
C LYS A 53 29.88 -2.16 -1.71
N ALA A 54 30.72 -2.14 -0.67
CA ALA A 54 30.27 -1.88 0.68
C ALA A 54 29.55 -0.53 0.77
N PHE A 55 28.64 -0.42 1.71
CA PHE A 55 27.98 0.86 2.06
C PHE A 55 29.03 1.89 2.48
N SER A 56 28.85 3.15 2.09
CA SER A 56 29.71 4.28 2.52
C SER A 56 29.50 4.57 4.01
N GLU A 57 30.38 5.39 4.60
CA GLU A 57 30.28 5.78 6.00
C GLU A 57 28.92 6.46 6.33
N ASP A 58 28.42 7.31 5.44
CA ASP A 58 27.13 7.99 5.62
C ASP A 58 25.96 7.00 5.55
N GLU A 59 26.00 6.04 4.62
CA GLU A 59 24.96 5.02 4.46
C GLU A 59 24.96 4.02 5.63
N GLN A 60 26.13 3.73 6.22
CA GLN A 60 26.28 2.83 7.36
C GLN A 60 25.57 3.35 8.62
N ILE A 61 25.31 4.68 8.71
CA ILE A 61 24.52 5.26 9.82
C ILE A 61 23.20 4.50 9.98
N PHE A 62 22.54 4.15 8.87
CA PHE A 62 21.22 3.51 8.86
C PHE A 62 21.25 1.98 8.81
N VAL A 63 22.33 1.37 8.29
CA VAL A 63 22.32 -0.09 8.02
C VAL A 63 23.31 -0.89 8.86
N GLU A 64 24.32 -0.27 9.47
CA GLU A 64 25.32 -0.99 10.27
C GLU A 64 24.92 -1.06 11.74
N GLY A 65 24.68 -2.29 12.22
CA GLY A 65 24.55 -2.57 13.66
C GLY A 65 25.91 -2.83 14.30
N ASN A 66 26.18 -2.19 15.43
CA ASN A 66 27.47 -2.33 16.13
C ASN A 66 27.36 -2.94 17.53
N LYS A 67 26.15 -3.39 17.93
CA LYS A 67 25.83 -3.96 19.25
C LYS A 67 26.05 -3.01 20.45
N LYS A 68 26.27 -1.75 20.19
CA LYS A 68 26.46 -0.71 21.20
C LYS A 68 25.36 0.33 21.12
N ASP A 69 25.47 1.21 20.15
CA ASP A 69 24.66 2.42 19.97
C ASP A 69 23.92 2.48 18.64
N ARG A 70 23.99 1.42 17.80
CA ARG A 70 23.27 1.32 16.53
C ARG A 70 22.61 -0.05 16.37
N ILE A 71 21.31 -0.05 16.08
CA ILE A 71 20.53 -1.27 15.83
C ILE A 71 20.90 -1.85 14.46
N GLY A 72 21.03 -1.02 13.43
CA GLY A 72 21.35 -1.42 12.04
C GLY A 72 20.12 -1.67 11.19
N HIS A 73 20.21 -2.64 10.26
CA HIS A 73 19.20 -2.85 9.23
C HIS A 73 18.08 -3.84 9.59
N GLN A 74 18.15 -4.50 10.75
CA GLN A 74 17.16 -5.52 11.16
C GLN A 74 16.39 -5.07 12.40
N TYR A 75 15.04 -5.13 12.30
CA TYR A 75 14.14 -4.73 13.37
C TYR A 75 13.02 -5.74 13.59
N TYR A 76 12.67 -6.02 14.82
CA TYR A 76 11.38 -6.60 15.14
C TYR A 76 10.29 -5.58 14.80
N LYS A 77 9.29 -6.03 14.07
CA LYS A 77 8.14 -5.23 13.59
C LYS A 77 6.88 -6.06 13.63
N ALA A 78 5.79 -5.50 13.15
CA ALA A 78 4.55 -6.21 12.83
C ALA A 78 4.19 -6.01 11.36
N ARG A 79 3.43 -6.95 10.80
CA ARG A 79 2.82 -6.78 9.48
C ARG A 79 1.50 -7.51 9.37
N TYR A 80 0.66 -7.10 8.43
CA TYR A 80 -0.51 -7.88 8.06
C TYR A 80 -0.15 -9.00 7.09
N VAL A 81 -0.69 -10.20 7.35
CA VAL A 81 -0.50 -11.40 6.53
C VAL A 81 -1.86 -11.96 6.14
N GLU A 82 -2.07 -12.31 4.86
CA GLU A 82 -3.32 -12.92 4.40
C GLU A 82 -3.31 -14.43 4.62
N TYR A 83 -4.44 -14.96 5.11
CA TYR A 83 -4.70 -16.37 5.32
C TYR A 83 -5.75 -16.89 4.34
N THR A 84 -5.75 -18.20 4.10
CA THR A 84 -6.69 -18.83 3.16
C THR A 84 -8.12 -18.83 3.67
N ASP A 85 -8.33 -18.86 4.98
CA ASP A 85 -9.64 -18.98 5.63
C ASP A 85 -9.62 -18.55 7.10
N ALA A 86 -10.79 -18.57 7.73
CA ALA A 86 -11.01 -18.14 9.12
C ALA A 86 -10.34 -19.03 10.18
N SER A 87 -9.72 -20.14 9.82
CA SER A 87 -8.94 -20.94 10.77
C SER A 87 -7.60 -20.31 11.11
N PHE A 88 -7.09 -19.42 10.26
CA PHE A 88 -5.77 -18.78 10.38
C PHE A 88 -4.63 -19.79 10.56
N THR A 89 -4.74 -20.97 9.90
CA THR A 89 -3.73 -22.02 9.97
C THR A 89 -2.79 -22.03 8.78
N ARG A 90 -3.27 -21.58 7.61
CA ARG A 90 -2.48 -21.58 6.37
C ARG A 90 -2.41 -20.19 5.76
N ILE A 91 -1.17 -19.66 5.69
CA ILE A 91 -0.90 -18.41 5.00
C ILE A 91 -1.24 -18.55 3.52
N LYS A 92 -1.89 -17.54 2.95
CA LYS A 92 -2.10 -17.43 1.51
C LYS A 92 -0.81 -16.90 0.87
N PRO A 93 -0.16 -17.65 -0.03
CA PRO A 93 1.08 -17.21 -0.65
C PRO A 93 0.88 -15.89 -1.41
N ARG A 94 1.80 -14.96 -1.24
CA ARG A 94 1.87 -13.75 -2.04
C ARG A 94 2.36 -14.12 -3.45
N GLY A 95 1.61 -13.73 -4.50
CA GLY A 95 2.03 -13.96 -5.87
C GLY A 95 3.30 -13.15 -6.22
N LEU A 96 4.09 -13.63 -7.20
CA LEU A 96 5.32 -12.96 -7.62
C LEU A 96 5.07 -11.52 -8.12
N GLU A 97 3.90 -11.26 -8.68
CA GLU A 97 3.47 -9.92 -9.10
C GLU A 97 3.40 -8.91 -7.94
N TRP A 98 3.34 -9.40 -6.71
CA TRP A 98 3.26 -8.62 -5.48
C TRP A 98 4.53 -8.71 -4.62
N GLU A 99 5.64 -9.24 -5.16
CA GLU A 99 6.94 -9.30 -4.46
C GLU A 99 7.37 -7.91 -3.95
N HIS A 100 7.12 -6.88 -4.76
CA HIS A 100 7.46 -5.50 -4.45
C HIS A 100 6.72 -4.89 -3.24
N LEU A 101 5.66 -5.51 -2.74
CA LEU A 101 4.96 -4.99 -1.55
C LEU A 101 5.82 -4.97 -0.28
N GLY A 102 6.87 -5.79 -0.21
CA GLY A 102 7.79 -5.78 0.93
C GLY A 102 7.08 -5.95 2.27
N LEU A 103 7.23 -4.94 3.14
CA LEU A 103 6.61 -4.89 4.48
C LEU A 103 5.09 -4.70 4.42
N LEU A 104 4.57 -4.07 3.37
CA LEU A 104 3.13 -3.81 3.26
C LEU A 104 2.29 -5.08 3.40
N GLY A 105 1.14 -4.92 4.04
CA GLY A 105 0.08 -5.91 4.10
C GLY A 105 -0.45 -6.30 2.71
N PRO A 106 -1.33 -7.30 2.65
CA PRO A 106 -1.93 -7.77 1.41
C PRO A 106 -2.77 -6.70 0.72
N VAL A 107 -2.85 -6.77 -0.60
CA VAL A 107 -3.78 -5.93 -1.39
C VAL A 107 -5.21 -6.38 -1.13
N ILE A 108 -6.02 -5.51 -0.55
CA ILE A 108 -7.48 -5.65 -0.53
C ILE A 108 -8.03 -5.04 -1.81
N ARG A 109 -8.87 -5.76 -2.55
CA ARG A 109 -9.37 -5.32 -3.85
C ARG A 109 -10.87 -5.44 -3.97
N ALA A 110 -11.51 -4.40 -4.53
CA ALA A 110 -12.95 -4.39 -4.80
C ALA A 110 -13.30 -3.53 -6.01
N GLU A 111 -14.56 -3.62 -6.43
CA GLU A 111 -15.21 -2.70 -7.37
C GLU A 111 -16.27 -1.86 -6.65
N VAL A 112 -16.59 -0.72 -7.23
CA VAL A 112 -17.76 0.06 -6.83
C VAL A 112 -19.01 -0.82 -6.82
N GLY A 113 -19.72 -0.81 -5.71
CA GLY A 113 -20.91 -1.63 -5.43
C GLY A 113 -20.62 -2.91 -4.65
N ASP A 114 -19.37 -3.30 -4.42
CA ASP A 114 -19.00 -4.46 -3.62
C ASP A 114 -19.14 -4.20 -2.10
N THR A 115 -19.19 -5.29 -1.36
CA THR A 115 -19.02 -5.30 0.09
C THR A 115 -17.75 -6.08 0.44
N LEU A 116 -16.91 -5.50 1.28
CA LEU A 116 -15.71 -6.14 1.83
C LEU A 116 -16.02 -6.67 3.22
N LYS A 117 -15.68 -7.93 3.46
CA LYS A 117 -15.65 -8.53 4.80
C LYS A 117 -14.21 -8.90 5.12
N VAL A 118 -13.60 -8.21 6.07
CA VAL A 118 -12.21 -8.42 6.44
C VAL A 118 -12.16 -8.89 7.88
N THR A 119 -11.81 -10.15 8.08
CA THR A 119 -11.61 -10.69 9.44
C THR A 119 -10.16 -10.51 9.82
N LEU A 120 -9.91 -9.70 10.85
CA LEU A 120 -8.60 -9.53 11.47
C LEU A 120 -8.45 -10.49 12.64
N LYS A 121 -7.34 -11.22 12.69
CA LYS A 121 -6.83 -11.96 13.84
C LYS A 121 -5.60 -11.27 14.38
N ASN A 122 -5.58 -10.90 15.65
CA ASN A 122 -4.36 -10.41 16.29
C ASN A 122 -3.50 -11.60 16.74
N LYS A 123 -2.36 -11.79 16.09
CA LYS A 123 -1.33 -12.77 16.45
C LYS A 123 -0.05 -12.13 16.97
N THR A 124 -0.06 -10.82 17.22
CA THR A 124 1.06 -10.16 17.93
C THR A 124 1.07 -10.59 19.39
N ARG A 125 2.21 -10.42 20.05
CA ARG A 125 2.35 -10.86 21.46
C ARG A 125 1.69 -9.90 22.43
N ASP A 126 1.94 -8.59 22.27
CA ASP A 126 1.84 -7.68 23.41
C ASP A 126 1.06 -6.39 23.09
N MET A 127 0.58 -6.21 21.85
CA MET A 127 -0.10 -4.98 21.47
C MET A 127 -1.50 -5.25 20.88
N PRO A 128 -2.52 -4.45 21.22
CA PRO A 128 -3.78 -4.46 20.49
C PRO A 128 -3.58 -3.89 19.08
N VAL A 129 -4.40 -4.31 18.13
CA VAL A 129 -4.37 -3.87 16.74
C VAL A 129 -5.77 -3.65 16.20
N SER A 130 -5.91 -2.87 15.12
CA SER A 130 -7.18 -2.68 14.43
C SER A 130 -7.01 -2.66 12.91
N LEU A 131 -8.09 -2.44 12.17
CA LEU A 131 -8.09 -2.10 10.75
C LEU A 131 -8.96 -0.87 10.53
N HIS A 132 -8.33 0.25 10.21
CA HIS A 132 -9.00 1.46 9.75
C HIS A 132 -8.83 1.62 8.25
N PRO A 133 -9.92 1.64 7.43
CA PRO A 133 -9.84 1.78 5.99
C PRO A 133 -10.03 3.24 5.59
N HIS A 134 -9.21 3.75 4.69
CA HIS A 134 -9.48 5.03 4.04
C HIS A 134 -10.48 4.87 2.88
N GLY A 135 -11.26 5.91 2.60
CA GLY A 135 -12.10 6.06 1.42
C GLY A 135 -13.35 5.19 1.34
N LEU A 136 -13.53 4.20 2.20
CA LEU A 136 -14.68 3.29 2.20
C LEU A 136 -15.83 3.81 3.04
N PHE A 137 -16.99 3.15 2.97
CA PHE A 137 -18.11 3.39 3.85
C PHE A 137 -18.21 2.28 4.90
N TYR A 138 -18.32 2.66 6.15
CA TYR A 138 -18.43 1.75 7.30
C TYR A 138 -19.35 2.32 8.38
N LEU A 139 -19.83 1.42 9.24
CA LEU A 139 -20.53 1.76 10.48
C LEU A 139 -19.51 1.77 11.63
N LYS A 140 -19.92 2.27 12.79
CA LYS A 140 -19.06 2.42 13.97
C LYS A 140 -18.35 1.14 14.40
N ASN A 141 -18.96 0.00 14.29
CA ASN A 141 -18.38 -1.30 14.58
C ASN A 141 -17.42 -1.83 13.48
N SER A 142 -17.01 -1.01 12.57
CA SER A 142 -16.10 -1.33 11.45
C SER A 142 -15.22 -0.14 11.06
N GLU A 143 -15.04 0.83 11.96
CA GLU A 143 -14.17 2.01 11.79
C GLU A 143 -12.72 1.71 12.20
N GLY A 144 -12.52 0.92 13.26
CA GLY A 144 -11.21 0.47 13.72
C GLY A 144 -10.38 1.53 14.45
N THR A 145 -11.01 2.49 15.14
CA THR A 145 -10.33 3.53 15.91
C THR A 145 -11.11 3.92 17.16
N HIS A 146 -10.39 4.29 18.20
CA HIS A 146 -10.94 4.65 19.50
C HIS A 146 -10.92 6.16 19.73
N TYR A 147 -12.09 6.76 19.96
CA TYR A 147 -12.27 8.15 20.43
C TYR A 147 -13.67 8.34 21.03
N GLU A 148 -13.91 9.50 21.67
CA GLU A 148 -15.20 9.83 22.24
C GLU A 148 -16.21 10.25 21.16
N ASP A 149 -17.03 9.29 20.71
CA ASP A 149 -18.01 9.45 19.63
C ASP A 149 -19.46 9.18 20.08
N GLY A 150 -19.65 8.93 21.39
CA GLY A 150 -20.95 8.64 22.00
C GLY A 150 -21.42 7.21 21.80
N THR A 151 -20.61 6.31 21.19
CA THR A 151 -20.93 4.90 21.03
C THR A 151 -20.39 4.05 22.17
N SER A 152 -20.87 2.80 22.29
CA SER A 152 -20.45 1.88 23.34
C SER A 152 -20.75 0.41 22.96
N GLY A 153 -20.24 -0.52 23.75
CA GLY A 153 -20.50 -1.94 23.59
C GLY A 153 -20.02 -2.49 22.24
N LYS A 154 -20.93 -3.07 21.45
CA LYS A 154 -20.59 -3.67 20.16
C LYS A 154 -20.02 -2.70 19.12
N ASP A 155 -20.33 -1.40 19.24
CA ASP A 155 -19.86 -0.37 18.32
C ASP A 155 -18.44 0.11 18.67
N LYS A 156 -17.81 -0.46 19.71
CA LYS A 156 -16.42 -0.28 20.13
C LYS A 156 -15.61 -1.60 20.08
N ALA A 157 -16.22 -2.69 19.62
CA ALA A 157 -15.56 -4.01 19.60
C ALA A 157 -14.47 -4.14 18.54
N ASP A 158 -14.40 -3.21 17.59
CA ASP A 158 -13.45 -3.16 16.50
C ASP A 158 -12.27 -2.21 16.75
N ASP A 159 -12.39 -1.34 17.78
CA ASP A 159 -11.43 -0.26 18.06
C ASP A 159 -10.03 -0.80 18.41
N ALA A 160 -9.97 -1.92 19.15
CA ALA A 160 -8.71 -2.48 19.65
C ALA A 160 -8.84 -3.99 19.86
N ILE A 161 -8.36 -4.79 18.92
CA ILE A 161 -8.39 -6.24 18.97
C ILE A 161 -7.21 -6.73 19.81
N ALA A 162 -7.49 -7.31 20.98
CA ALA A 162 -6.46 -7.82 21.87
C ALA A 162 -5.68 -9.02 21.27
N PRO A 163 -4.45 -9.27 21.71
CA PRO A 163 -3.71 -10.45 21.31
C PRO A 163 -4.51 -11.75 21.49
N GLY A 164 -4.56 -12.56 20.45
CA GLY A 164 -5.35 -13.80 20.40
C GLY A 164 -6.79 -13.62 19.95
N GLU A 165 -7.35 -12.42 19.94
CA GLU A 165 -8.74 -12.14 19.54
C GLU A 165 -8.90 -11.86 18.04
N SER A 166 -10.16 -11.77 17.59
CA SER A 166 -10.50 -11.51 16.19
C SER A 166 -11.73 -10.63 16.09
N HIS A 167 -11.78 -9.78 15.04
CA HIS A 167 -12.97 -9.03 14.67
C HIS A 167 -13.21 -9.11 13.16
N THR A 168 -14.48 -9.00 12.71
CA THR A 168 -14.81 -8.94 11.28
C THR A 168 -15.37 -7.58 10.94
N TYR A 169 -14.59 -6.81 10.21
CA TYR A 169 -14.97 -5.52 9.64
C TYR A 169 -15.83 -5.74 8.39
N THR A 170 -16.84 -4.89 8.22
CA THR A 170 -17.70 -4.88 7.03
C THR A 170 -17.71 -3.50 6.43
N TRP A 171 -17.10 -3.37 5.24
CA TRP A 171 -16.98 -2.11 4.52
C TRP A 171 -17.77 -2.17 3.22
N GLN A 172 -18.45 -1.09 2.87
CA GLN A 172 -19.12 -0.94 1.58
C GLN A 172 -18.29 -0.06 0.65
N VAL A 173 -18.42 -0.30 -0.64
CA VAL A 173 -17.71 0.43 -1.69
C VAL A 173 -18.71 1.23 -2.52
N PRO A 174 -19.27 2.35 -2.01
CA PRO A 174 -20.17 3.21 -2.77
C PRO A 174 -19.43 3.91 -3.92
N GLU A 175 -20.16 4.57 -4.82
CA GLU A 175 -19.60 5.30 -5.96
C GLU A 175 -18.49 6.28 -5.56
N ARG A 176 -18.66 6.98 -4.44
CA ARG A 176 -17.68 7.94 -3.90
C ARG A 176 -16.36 7.30 -3.41
N SER A 177 -16.33 5.98 -3.22
CA SER A 177 -15.11 5.24 -2.85
C SER A 177 -14.28 4.82 -4.07
N GLY A 178 -14.86 4.90 -5.25
CA GLY A 178 -14.22 4.57 -6.51
C GLY A 178 -13.62 5.79 -7.22
N PRO A 179 -13.03 5.54 -8.41
CA PRO A 179 -12.43 6.58 -9.22
C PRO A 179 -13.40 7.69 -9.62
N GLY A 180 -13.01 8.96 -9.48
CA GLY A 180 -13.71 10.13 -9.96
C GLY A 180 -13.56 10.33 -11.49
N PRO A 181 -14.20 11.33 -12.09
CA PRO A 181 -14.25 11.49 -13.55
C PRO A 181 -12.90 11.66 -14.25
N ARG A 182 -11.87 12.14 -13.53
CA ARG A 182 -10.51 12.36 -14.07
C ARG A 182 -9.51 11.30 -13.65
N ASP A 183 -9.94 10.37 -12.80
CA ASP A 183 -9.07 9.28 -12.36
C ASP A 183 -9.01 8.17 -13.40
N THR A 184 -7.99 7.33 -13.29
CA THR A 184 -7.91 6.06 -14.00
C THR A 184 -9.04 5.11 -13.57
N ASP A 185 -9.20 3.94 -14.20
CA ASP A 185 -10.30 3.01 -13.89
C ASP A 185 -10.15 2.28 -12.54
N SER A 186 -9.05 2.48 -11.84
CA SER A 186 -8.84 2.04 -10.47
C SER A 186 -7.96 3.03 -9.72
N ILE A 187 -8.20 3.17 -8.41
CA ILE A 187 -7.45 4.04 -7.50
C ILE A 187 -7.02 3.25 -6.27
N VAL A 188 -6.08 3.82 -5.52
CA VAL A 188 -5.61 3.25 -4.25
C VAL A 188 -6.12 4.06 -3.06
N TRP A 189 -6.48 3.35 -2.02
CA TRP A 189 -6.62 3.80 -0.65
C TRP A 189 -5.65 3.01 0.22
N LEU A 190 -5.55 3.34 1.49
CA LEU A 190 -4.77 2.56 2.45
C LEU A 190 -5.67 2.03 3.57
N TYR A 191 -5.20 1.00 4.26
CA TYR A 191 -5.69 0.57 5.56
C TYR A 191 -4.52 0.45 6.52
N HIS A 192 -4.74 0.75 7.79
CA HIS A 192 -3.70 0.66 8.82
C HIS A 192 -4.32 0.36 10.18
N SER A 193 -3.51 0.03 11.17
CA SER A 193 -3.95 -0.01 12.56
C SER A 193 -4.05 1.41 13.11
N HIS A 194 -5.09 1.66 13.88
CA HIS A 194 -5.40 2.99 14.44
C HIS A 194 -5.71 2.92 15.96
N VAL A 195 -5.12 1.97 16.67
CA VAL A 195 -5.21 1.90 18.14
C VAL A 195 -4.28 2.95 18.76
N ASP A 196 -3.02 2.94 18.33
CA ASP A 196 -2.02 3.98 18.53
C ASP A 196 -1.37 4.22 17.16
N GLU A 197 -1.97 5.11 16.38
CA GLU A 197 -1.65 5.26 14.95
C GLU A 197 -0.16 5.44 14.70
N VAL A 198 0.50 6.30 15.48
CA VAL A 198 1.93 6.58 15.32
C VAL A 198 2.75 5.31 15.55
N ARG A 199 2.52 4.62 16.66
CA ARG A 199 3.30 3.42 17.00
C ARG A 199 2.95 2.23 16.11
N ASP A 200 1.69 2.09 15.72
CA ASP A 200 1.18 0.99 14.90
C ASP A 200 1.72 1.07 13.46
N THR A 201 1.72 2.27 12.87
CA THR A 201 2.22 2.49 11.52
C THR A 201 3.73 2.37 11.45
N ASN A 202 4.46 2.93 12.43
CA ASN A 202 5.90 2.72 12.55
C ASN A 202 6.27 1.26 12.85
N ALA A 203 5.40 0.49 13.50
CA ALA A 203 5.58 -0.97 13.62
C ALA A 203 5.41 -1.70 12.27
N GLY A 204 4.71 -1.14 11.26
CA GLY A 204 4.54 -1.70 9.92
C GLY A 204 3.12 -2.17 9.59
N LEU A 205 2.12 -1.82 10.39
CA LEU A 205 0.71 -2.23 10.21
C LEU A 205 -0.03 -1.35 9.19
N ILE A 206 0.38 -1.44 7.92
CA ILE A 206 -0.14 -0.68 6.78
C ILE A 206 -0.34 -1.61 5.59
N GLY A 207 -1.38 -1.35 4.78
CA GLY A 207 -1.59 -2.05 3.52
C GLY A 207 -2.48 -1.28 2.53
N PRO A 208 -2.51 -1.67 1.24
CA PRO A 208 -3.26 -0.99 0.21
C PRO A 208 -4.66 -1.57 -0.01
N ILE A 209 -5.62 -0.70 -0.34
CA ILE A 209 -6.94 -1.04 -0.87
C ILE A 209 -7.03 -0.52 -2.30
N LEU A 210 -7.28 -1.39 -3.27
CA LEU A 210 -7.44 -1.01 -4.67
C LEU A 210 -8.92 -1.08 -5.06
N ILE A 211 -9.50 0.05 -5.44
CA ILE A 211 -10.90 0.15 -5.86
C ILE A 211 -10.98 0.45 -7.34
N SER A 212 -11.67 -0.43 -8.07
CA SER A 212 -11.94 -0.26 -9.50
C SER A 212 -13.34 0.29 -9.73
N ARG A 213 -13.53 0.98 -10.87
CA ARG A 213 -14.89 1.26 -11.38
C ARG A 213 -15.67 -0.03 -11.54
N LYS A 214 -16.98 0.05 -11.41
CA LYS A 214 -17.87 -1.10 -11.60
C LYS A 214 -17.65 -1.74 -13.00
N GLY A 215 -17.47 -3.07 -13.01
CA GLY A 215 -17.25 -3.83 -14.24
C GLY A 215 -15.82 -3.78 -14.78
N GLN A 216 -14.89 -3.13 -14.10
CA GLN A 216 -13.50 -3.00 -14.54
C GLN A 216 -12.55 -4.06 -13.97
N LEU A 217 -12.99 -4.93 -13.09
CA LEU A 217 -12.22 -6.11 -12.70
C LEU A 217 -12.51 -7.30 -13.63
N ALA A 218 -11.46 -7.91 -14.13
CA ALA A 218 -11.54 -9.20 -14.80
C ALA A 218 -11.78 -10.33 -13.78
N ARG A 219 -12.15 -11.52 -14.25
CA ARG A 219 -12.41 -12.69 -13.36
C ARG A 219 -11.21 -13.09 -12.50
N ASN A 220 -10.00 -12.82 -12.96
CA ASN A 220 -8.75 -13.06 -12.23
C ASN A 220 -8.42 -11.95 -11.20
N GLY A 221 -9.31 -10.97 -11.01
CA GLY A 221 -9.14 -9.87 -10.06
C GLY A 221 -8.21 -8.74 -10.54
N LYS A 222 -7.70 -8.77 -11.78
CA LYS A 222 -6.90 -7.66 -12.33
C LYS A 222 -7.80 -6.60 -12.96
N PRO A 223 -7.41 -5.31 -12.93
CA PRO A 223 -8.14 -4.28 -13.66
C PRO A 223 -8.02 -4.52 -15.17
N ARG A 224 -9.11 -4.29 -15.90
CA ARG A 224 -9.12 -4.43 -17.35
C ARG A 224 -8.22 -3.39 -18.01
N GLY A 225 -7.50 -3.80 -19.05
CA GLY A 225 -6.62 -2.90 -19.79
C GLY A 225 -5.36 -2.45 -19.04
N VAL A 226 -5.01 -3.10 -17.93
CA VAL A 226 -3.76 -2.90 -17.18
C VAL A 226 -2.98 -4.20 -17.19
N ASP A 227 -1.74 -4.16 -17.67
CA ASP A 227 -0.87 -5.32 -17.79
C ASP A 227 -0.10 -5.57 -16.49
N LYS A 228 0.35 -4.49 -15.84
CA LYS A 228 1.12 -4.51 -14.59
C LYS A 228 0.60 -3.49 -13.59
N GLU A 229 0.72 -3.82 -12.32
CA GLU A 229 0.36 -2.96 -11.20
C GLU A 229 1.51 -2.93 -10.19
N PHE A 230 1.86 -1.73 -9.73
CA PHE A 230 2.84 -1.55 -8.66
C PHE A 230 2.26 -0.64 -7.59
N VAL A 231 2.38 -1.07 -6.33
CA VAL A 231 2.00 -0.28 -5.16
C VAL A 231 3.27 0.06 -4.41
N VAL A 232 3.53 1.34 -4.20
CA VAL A 232 4.72 1.80 -3.47
C VAL A 232 4.32 2.81 -2.40
N LEU A 233 4.65 2.49 -1.16
CA LEU A 233 4.60 3.38 -0.02
C LEU A 233 5.96 4.04 0.16
N PHE A 234 5.97 5.36 0.19
CA PHE A 234 7.09 6.16 0.67
C PHE A 234 6.83 6.50 2.14
N SER A 235 7.73 6.14 3.02
CA SER A 235 7.62 6.46 4.44
C SER A 235 8.99 6.40 5.12
N VAL A 236 9.21 7.36 6.00
CA VAL A 236 10.28 7.29 6.98
C VAL A 236 9.74 6.53 8.19
N PHE A 237 10.05 5.24 8.31
CA PHE A 237 9.71 4.50 9.52
C PHE A 237 10.60 4.99 10.66
N ASP A 238 10.01 5.74 11.59
CA ASP A 238 10.68 6.13 12.83
C ASP A 238 10.60 4.97 13.83
N GLU A 239 11.65 4.16 13.87
CA GLU A 239 11.73 3.03 14.79
C GLU A 239 11.83 3.46 16.27
N ASN A 240 12.13 4.76 16.54
CA ASN A 240 12.11 5.30 17.90
C ASN A 240 10.67 5.40 18.44
N GLU A 241 9.69 5.53 17.56
CA GLU A 241 8.27 5.59 17.89
C GLU A 241 7.54 4.25 17.70
N SER A 242 8.27 3.15 17.43
CA SER A 242 7.69 1.82 17.27
C SER A 242 7.40 1.15 18.62
N HIS A 243 6.34 0.32 18.68
CA HIS A 243 6.09 -0.59 19.80
C HIS A 243 7.29 -1.51 20.11
N TYR A 244 8.17 -1.72 19.14
CA TYR A 244 9.28 -2.66 19.23
C TYR A 244 10.61 -2.02 19.61
N LEU A 245 10.68 -0.70 19.88
CA LEU A 245 11.95 0.00 20.16
C LEU A 245 12.76 -0.69 21.25
N GLU A 246 12.18 -0.88 22.45
CA GLU A 246 12.89 -1.50 23.57
C GLU A 246 13.36 -2.92 23.24
N LYS A 247 12.52 -3.71 22.55
CA LYS A 247 12.89 -5.05 22.10
C LYS A 247 14.05 -5.02 21.12
N ASN A 248 14.05 -4.07 20.18
CA ASN A 248 15.12 -3.90 19.19
C ASN A 248 16.43 -3.47 19.84
N ILE A 249 16.38 -2.51 20.77
CA ILE A 249 17.56 -2.10 21.55
C ILE A 249 18.14 -3.31 22.30
N ASN A 250 17.32 -4.01 23.06
CA ASN A 250 17.79 -5.17 23.85
C ASN A 250 18.39 -6.28 22.98
N ALA A 251 17.87 -6.47 21.77
CA ALA A 251 18.35 -7.51 20.85
C ALA A 251 19.62 -7.11 20.09
N PHE A 252 19.73 -5.86 19.66
CA PHE A 252 20.74 -5.46 18.67
C PHE A 252 21.71 -4.38 19.14
N ALA A 253 21.32 -3.53 20.11
CA ALA A 253 22.14 -2.42 20.62
C ALA A 253 21.96 -2.21 22.14
N PRO A 254 22.22 -3.23 22.98
CA PRO A 254 21.85 -3.19 24.40
C PRO A 254 22.52 -2.06 25.21
N GLU A 255 23.66 -1.54 24.77
CA GLU A 255 24.31 -0.40 25.41
C GLU A 255 23.60 0.92 25.14
N ALA A 256 22.78 1.00 24.08
CA ALA A 256 22.00 2.19 23.73
C ALA A 256 20.74 2.39 24.61
N LEU A 257 20.44 1.47 25.53
CA LEU A 257 19.24 1.57 26.38
C LEU A 257 19.18 2.90 27.18
N SER A 258 20.34 3.43 27.56
CA SER A 258 20.47 4.73 28.25
C SER A 258 20.60 5.94 27.29
N GLN A 259 20.67 5.71 25.98
CA GLN A 259 20.95 6.70 24.93
C GLN A 259 19.75 6.98 24.02
N GLN A 260 18.55 6.54 24.39
CA GLN A 260 17.35 6.68 23.55
C GLN A 260 16.97 8.13 23.20
N GLN A 261 17.53 9.10 23.91
CA GLN A 261 17.36 10.53 23.66
C GLN A 261 18.56 11.17 22.93
N ASP A 262 19.57 10.37 22.60
CA ASP A 262 20.73 10.83 21.83
C ASP A 262 20.34 11.04 20.35
N ASP A 263 20.69 12.17 19.79
CA ASP A 263 20.29 12.54 18.43
C ASP A 263 20.90 11.61 17.37
N GLU A 264 22.15 11.13 17.57
CA GLU A 264 22.80 10.22 16.60
C GLU A 264 22.15 8.84 16.64
N PHE A 265 21.76 8.35 17.85
CA PHE A 265 21.00 7.12 17.98
C PHE A 265 19.63 7.24 17.31
N ARG A 266 18.89 8.33 17.57
CA ARG A 266 17.57 8.56 17.00
C ARG A 266 17.63 8.66 15.47
N GLU A 267 18.60 9.39 14.93
CA GLU A 267 18.79 9.50 13.50
C GLU A 267 19.05 8.14 12.84
N SER A 268 19.86 7.29 13.44
CA SER A 268 20.17 5.94 12.91
C SER A 268 18.96 5.00 12.84
N ASN A 269 17.85 5.34 13.50
CA ASN A 269 16.60 4.59 13.54
C ASN A 269 15.52 5.17 12.61
N LEU A 270 15.84 6.19 11.78
CA LEU A 270 14.94 6.74 10.77
C LEU A 270 15.12 6.01 9.43
N MET A 271 14.28 5.02 9.16
CA MET A 271 14.38 4.20 7.96
C MET A 271 13.61 4.83 6.79
N HIS A 272 14.34 5.50 5.90
CA HIS A 272 13.81 6.19 4.72
C HIS A 272 13.49 5.20 3.60
N THR A 273 12.27 4.68 3.56
CA THR A 273 11.95 3.48 2.81
C THR A 273 11.02 3.66 1.62
N MET A 274 11.13 2.70 0.69
CA MET A 274 10.12 2.36 -0.28
C MET A 274 9.63 0.93 0.03
N ASN A 275 8.37 0.77 0.45
CA ASN A 275 7.79 -0.52 0.89
C ASN A 275 8.59 -1.23 1.99
N GLY A 276 9.25 -0.49 2.90
CA GLY A 276 10.08 -1.06 3.96
C GLY A 276 11.46 -1.52 3.51
N TYR A 277 11.96 -1.06 2.36
CA TYR A 277 13.33 -1.30 1.90
C TYR A 277 14.07 0.01 1.65
N VAL A 278 15.37 -0.01 1.88
CA VAL A 278 16.30 1.09 1.62
C VAL A 278 17.38 0.69 0.61
N TYR A 279 18.04 1.66 -0.01
CA TYR A 279 19.24 1.47 -0.84
C TYR A 279 19.11 0.38 -1.91
N HIS A 280 18.11 0.48 -2.82
CA HIS A 280 17.89 -0.45 -3.95
C HIS A 280 17.55 -1.91 -3.55
N ASN A 281 17.16 -2.15 -2.31
CA ASN A 281 16.73 -3.49 -1.87
C ASN A 281 15.29 -3.85 -2.28
N LEU A 282 14.49 -2.86 -2.70
CA LEU A 282 13.15 -3.12 -3.26
C LEU A 282 13.27 -3.81 -4.62
N LYS A 283 12.64 -4.99 -4.74
CA LYS A 283 12.64 -5.83 -5.96
C LYS A 283 11.25 -5.91 -6.59
N GLY A 284 11.16 -6.59 -7.75
CA GLY A 284 9.88 -6.94 -8.39
C GLY A 284 9.30 -5.86 -9.30
N LEU A 285 9.92 -4.69 -9.44
CA LEU A 285 9.45 -3.60 -10.32
C LEU A 285 9.91 -3.82 -11.77
N THR A 286 9.34 -4.84 -12.43
CA THR A 286 9.72 -5.21 -13.82
C THR A 286 8.51 -5.15 -14.75
N MET A 287 8.69 -4.49 -15.89
CA MET A 287 7.71 -4.33 -16.95
C MET A 287 8.35 -4.48 -18.33
N THR A 288 7.55 -4.50 -19.40
CA THR A 288 7.99 -4.62 -20.79
C THR A 288 7.58 -3.37 -21.58
N VAL A 289 8.39 -2.98 -22.57
CA VAL A 289 8.05 -1.89 -23.49
C VAL A 289 6.65 -2.07 -24.08
N GLY A 290 5.83 -1.03 -24.00
CA GLY A 290 4.47 -0.97 -24.51
C GLY A 290 3.39 -1.51 -23.58
N GLU A 291 3.74 -2.16 -22.46
CA GLU A 291 2.73 -2.53 -21.43
C GLU A 291 2.05 -1.28 -20.84
N ARG A 292 0.80 -1.41 -20.47
CA ARG A 292 0.11 -0.41 -19.65
C ARG A 292 0.34 -0.74 -18.19
N VAL A 293 1.16 0.08 -17.53
CA VAL A 293 1.61 -0.12 -16.14
C VAL A 293 0.95 0.92 -15.24
N ARG A 294 0.26 0.46 -14.22
CA ARG A 294 -0.38 1.34 -13.22
C ARG A 294 0.43 1.36 -11.94
N TRP A 295 0.78 2.56 -11.52
CA TRP A 295 1.49 2.82 -10.29
C TRP A 295 0.55 3.46 -9.27
N TYR A 296 0.46 2.85 -8.10
CA TYR A 296 -0.27 3.35 -6.96
C TYR A 296 0.75 3.82 -5.93
N GLN A 297 0.79 5.12 -5.69
CA GLN A 297 1.74 5.76 -4.79
C GLN A 297 1.05 6.13 -3.50
N LEU A 298 1.67 5.83 -2.38
CA LEU A 298 1.17 6.09 -1.04
C LEU A 298 2.24 6.82 -0.23
N ALA A 299 1.84 7.71 0.67
CA ALA A 299 2.70 8.25 1.72
C ALA A 299 1.97 8.23 3.06
N LEU A 300 2.71 7.94 4.11
CA LEU A 300 2.24 7.97 5.48
C LEU A 300 3.41 8.32 6.39
N GLY A 301 3.14 9.02 7.50
CA GLY A 301 4.15 9.42 8.47
C GLY A 301 3.92 10.82 9.02
N THR A 302 5.00 11.53 9.29
CA THR A 302 5.02 12.85 9.95
C THR A 302 5.30 14.00 8.97
N GLU A 303 5.58 15.20 9.49
CA GLU A 303 5.94 16.38 8.71
C GLU A 303 7.23 16.21 7.87
N VAL A 304 8.08 15.23 8.18
CA VAL A 304 9.26 14.90 7.37
C VAL A 304 8.92 13.98 6.18
N ASP A 305 7.72 13.40 6.15
CA ASP A 305 7.27 12.51 5.08
C ASP A 305 6.69 13.26 3.87
N LEU A 306 7.33 14.34 3.47
CA LEU A 306 7.08 15.01 2.21
C LEU A 306 7.88 14.30 1.11
N HIS A 307 7.22 13.62 0.19
CA HIS A 307 7.92 12.81 -0.81
C HIS A 307 7.63 13.30 -2.23
N THR A 308 8.62 13.12 -3.08
CA THR A 308 8.53 13.44 -4.51
C THR A 308 9.05 12.26 -5.34
N PRO A 309 8.22 11.19 -5.52
CA PRO A 309 8.57 10.05 -6.35
C PRO A 309 8.98 10.47 -7.76
N HIS A 310 10.17 10.04 -8.22
CA HIS A 310 10.73 10.36 -9.52
C HIS A 310 11.16 9.09 -10.27
N TRP A 311 10.74 8.97 -11.52
CA TRP A 311 11.12 7.89 -12.43
C TRP A 311 12.10 8.40 -13.48
N HIS A 312 13.30 7.79 -13.53
CA HIS A 312 14.26 8.07 -14.60
C HIS A 312 13.82 7.39 -15.90
N GLY A 313 14.11 8.01 -17.03
CA GLY A 313 14.03 7.41 -18.36
C GLY A 313 12.65 7.20 -18.96
N ASN A 314 11.56 7.32 -18.20
CA ASN A 314 10.18 7.20 -18.64
C ASN A 314 9.30 8.26 -18.00
N THR A 315 8.13 8.54 -18.59
CA THR A 315 7.16 9.49 -18.07
C THR A 315 5.82 8.79 -17.79
N LEU A 316 5.00 9.44 -16.96
CA LEU A 316 3.68 8.94 -16.54
C LEU A 316 2.60 9.93 -16.90
N GLU A 317 1.37 9.47 -16.80
CA GLU A 317 0.17 10.30 -16.95
C GLU A 317 -0.56 10.39 -15.60
N GLU A 318 -0.68 11.60 -15.09
CA GLU A 318 -1.45 11.94 -13.89
C GLU A 318 -2.65 12.80 -14.29
N SER A 319 -3.86 12.25 -14.24
CA SER A 319 -5.10 12.99 -14.53
C SER A 319 -5.04 13.80 -15.84
N GLY A 320 -4.46 13.21 -16.91
CA GLY A 320 -4.31 13.85 -18.23
C GLY A 320 -3.08 14.76 -18.37
N ARG A 321 -2.22 14.85 -17.37
CA ARG A 321 -0.95 15.59 -17.42
C ARG A 321 0.23 14.64 -17.55
N ARG A 322 1.25 15.02 -18.33
CA ARG A 322 2.51 14.31 -18.42
C ARG A 322 3.42 14.73 -17.26
N VAL A 323 3.93 13.74 -16.51
CA VAL A 323 4.80 13.95 -15.35
C VAL A 323 5.92 12.90 -15.33
N ASP A 324 6.99 13.18 -14.61
CA ASP A 324 8.05 12.25 -14.23
C ASP A 324 8.34 12.29 -12.72
N VAL A 325 7.74 13.27 -12.03
CA VAL A 325 7.79 13.47 -10.58
C VAL A 325 6.38 13.72 -10.07
N LEU A 326 6.04 13.14 -8.92
CA LEU A 326 4.77 13.36 -8.21
C LEU A 326 4.99 14.11 -6.90
N ASN A 327 3.91 14.63 -6.33
CA ASN A 327 3.89 15.16 -4.98
C ASN A 327 3.10 14.22 -4.07
N LEU A 328 3.70 13.81 -2.96
CA LEU A 328 3.05 13.02 -1.91
C LEU A 328 3.24 13.71 -0.57
N LEU A 329 2.13 13.88 0.15
CA LEU A 329 2.10 14.31 1.54
C LEU A 329 1.68 13.13 2.43
N PRO A 330 2.00 13.15 3.72
CA PRO A 330 1.53 12.14 4.67
C PRO A 330 0.00 11.92 4.57
N GLY A 331 -0.44 10.66 4.54
CA GLY A 331 -1.84 10.30 4.41
C GLY A 331 -2.45 10.48 3.02
N THR A 332 -1.65 10.85 2.00
CA THR A 332 -2.14 11.00 0.62
C THR A 332 -1.75 9.83 -0.27
N HIS A 333 -2.44 9.75 -1.40
CA HIS A 333 -2.17 8.74 -2.42
C HIS A 333 -2.39 9.31 -3.82
N VAL A 334 -1.65 8.77 -4.80
CA VAL A 334 -1.77 9.14 -6.21
C VAL A 334 -1.73 7.88 -7.07
N THR A 335 -2.59 7.81 -8.09
CA THR A 335 -2.57 6.74 -9.10
C THR A 335 -2.18 7.33 -10.44
N VAL A 336 -1.18 6.72 -11.11
CA VAL A 336 -0.67 7.16 -12.39
C VAL A 336 -0.44 5.98 -13.33
N ASP A 337 -0.58 6.21 -14.62
CA ASP A 337 -0.31 5.22 -15.66
C ASP A 337 1.00 5.54 -16.39
N MET A 338 1.80 4.50 -16.64
CA MET A 338 3.00 4.54 -17.47
C MET A 338 2.82 3.60 -18.66
N GLN A 339 3.22 4.05 -19.85
CA GLN A 339 3.45 3.18 -20.99
C GLN A 339 4.95 3.26 -21.31
N PRO A 340 5.77 2.33 -20.78
CA PRO A 340 7.22 2.41 -20.93
C PRO A 340 7.61 2.23 -22.40
N ASP A 341 8.52 3.08 -22.88
CA ASP A 341 9.04 3.08 -24.25
C ASP A 341 10.58 3.03 -24.30
N ASN A 342 11.23 3.19 -23.13
CA ASN A 342 12.67 3.23 -23.01
C ASN A 342 13.18 2.01 -22.21
N PRO A 343 13.69 0.95 -22.91
CA PRO A 343 14.17 -0.25 -22.25
C PRO A 343 15.45 0.01 -21.46
N GLY A 344 15.62 -0.67 -20.32
CA GLY A 344 16.79 -0.55 -19.45
C GLY A 344 16.43 -0.73 -17.98
N GLN A 345 17.44 -0.60 -17.13
CA GLN A 345 17.29 -0.49 -15.70
C GLN A 345 17.42 0.98 -15.30
N TRP A 346 16.39 1.49 -14.62
CA TRP A 346 16.25 2.90 -14.31
C TRP A 346 16.12 3.12 -12.82
N MET A 347 16.63 4.25 -12.34
CA MET A 347 16.43 4.65 -10.95
C MET A 347 14.98 5.10 -10.72
N TYR A 348 14.46 4.78 -9.55
CA TYR A 348 13.19 5.23 -9.01
C TYR A 348 13.40 5.62 -7.55
N HIS A 349 13.15 6.88 -7.19
CA HIS A 349 13.54 7.41 -5.88
C HIS A 349 12.69 8.61 -5.46
N CYS A 350 12.75 8.95 -4.17
CA CYS A 350 12.30 10.25 -3.68
C CYS A 350 13.30 11.34 -4.12
N HIS A 351 12.81 12.50 -4.58
CA HIS A 351 13.67 13.61 -5.01
C HIS A 351 13.97 14.63 -3.87
N VAL A 352 13.53 14.33 -2.63
CA VAL A 352 13.97 15.07 -1.44
C VAL A 352 15.41 14.63 -1.11
N ASN A 353 16.33 15.59 -1.02
CA ASN A 353 17.77 15.31 -0.95
C ASN A 353 18.17 14.43 0.24
N ASP A 354 17.60 14.70 1.42
CA ASP A 354 17.94 13.93 2.62
C ASP A 354 17.38 12.51 2.53
N HIS A 355 16.19 12.33 1.97
CA HIS A 355 15.59 11.02 1.76
C HIS A 355 16.38 10.14 0.79
N ILE A 356 16.87 10.72 -0.31
CA ILE A 356 17.69 9.96 -1.27
C ILE A 356 19.03 9.55 -0.65
N ARG A 357 19.67 10.42 0.13
CA ARG A 357 20.91 10.09 0.86
C ARG A 357 20.71 8.99 1.88
N ALA A 358 19.59 9.01 2.60
CA ALA A 358 19.24 8.00 3.60
C ALA A 358 18.63 6.71 3.01
N GLY A 359 18.59 6.57 1.67
CA GLY A 359 18.29 5.29 1.02
C GLY A 359 16.90 5.14 0.41
N MET A 360 16.09 6.21 0.30
CA MET A 360 14.75 6.14 -0.32
C MET A 360 14.86 6.06 -1.84
N MET A 361 15.40 4.94 -2.32
CA MET A 361 15.68 4.66 -3.73
C MET A 361 15.55 3.18 -4.08
N ALA A 362 15.16 2.91 -5.32
CA ALA A 362 15.01 1.59 -5.92
C ALA A 362 15.39 1.62 -7.38
N ASN A 363 15.41 0.46 -8.01
CA ASN A 363 15.46 0.33 -9.45
C ASN A 363 14.15 -0.25 -9.98
N TYR A 364 13.76 0.17 -11.18
CA TYR A 364 12.77 -0.53 -11.99
C TYR A 364 13.37 -0.93 -13.33
N THR A 365 12.87 -2.01 -13.92
CA THR A 365 13.40 -2.58 -15.15
C THR A 365 12.34 -2.57 -16.25
N VAL A 366 12.68 -2.00 -17.40
CA VAL A 366 11.88 -2.08 -18.62
C VAL A 366 12.57 -3.05 -19.58
N LEU A 367 11.94 -4.21 -19.80
CA LEU A 367 12.41 -5.21 -20.74
C LEU A 367 12.09 -4.79 -22.18
N PRO A 368 12.94 -5.10 -23.16
CA PRO A 368 12.61 -4.91 -24.57
C PRO A 368 11.34 -5.66 -24.95
N GLN A 369 10.57 -5.12 -25.90
CA GLN A 369 9.46 -5.85 -26.48
C GLN A 369 9.96 -7.14 -27.12
N LYS A 370 9.36 -8.29 -26.79
CA LYS A 370 9.72 -9.54 -27.45
C LYS A 370 9.42 -9.41 -28.95
N SER A 371 10.42 -9.64 -29.80
CA SER A 371 10.19 -9.83 -31.24
C SER A 371 9.18 -10.97 -31.43
N ARG A 372 8.09 -10.66 -32.14
CA ARG A 372 7.08 -11.66 -32.54
C ARG A 372 7.63 -12.72 -33.44
#